data_4b6003d2289d650149e26509b8de223b
#
_entry.id   4b6003d2289d650149e26509b8de223b
#
_cell.length_a   1.000
_cell.length_b   1.000
_cell.length_c   1.000
_cell.angle_alpha   90.00
_cell.angle_beta   90.00
_cell.angle_gamma   90.00
#
_symmetry.space_group_name_H-M   'P 1'
#
loop_
_entity.id
_entity.type
_entity.pdbx_description
1 polymer ?
#
loop_
_entity_poly.entity_id
_entity_poly.type
_entity_poly.pdbx_seq_one_letter_code
_entity_poly.pdbx_strand_id
1 'polypeptide(L)'
;FRDYFPQSAEAAQTVPCRGNYLYILHALAWPSSGNVGDITLEYTDGTRAVIAVTGMKDVGNWWSPQSYLNGAIAWSGENKAAVVGLYRSVYPVENKPVGKITFSSTGSSVWAIVAATLSSDRIPERRLGGPVAIEKGADWQPIRLEKDVVSGSVLDFSGTLDAPAGKYGPVVVRNGQFEFRDRPGMQVRFYGTNLVDTAQFMEHEWSERLADRMAKAGFNLVRVHHHDNG
;
A
#
# COMPACT_ATOMS: atom_id res chain seq x y z
N PHE A 1 -4.27 -18.50 14.50
CA PHE A 1 -4.02 -19.01 13.12
C PHE A 1 -2.52 -19.00 12.77
N ARG A 2 -1.79 -17.95 13.17
CA ARG A 2 -0.34 -17.84 12.93
C ARG A 2 0.50 -18.81 13.74
N ASP A 3 0.02 -19.25 14.88
CA ASP A 3 0.70 -20.19 15.79
C ASP A 3 0.83 -21.61 15.25
N TYR A 4 0.14 -21.92 14.15
CA TYR A 4 0.24 -23.22 13.46
C TYR A 4 1.46 -23.32 12.54
N PHE A 5 2.10 -22.20 12.20
CA PHE A 5 3.22 -22.21 11.26
C PHE A 5 4.54 -22.09 12.02
N PRO A 6 5.57 -22.85 11.63
CA PRO A 6 6.89 -22.72 12.24
C PRO A 6 7.44 -21.31 12.00
N GLN A 7 8.07 -20.73 13.04
CA GLN A 7 8.71 -19.43 12.93
C GLN A 7 10.08 -19.49 12.27
N SER A 8 10.64 -20.67 12.09
CA SER A 8 11.90 -20.86 11.36
C SER A 8 11.89 -22.15 10.56
N ALA A 9 12.62 -22.14 9.46
CA ALA A 9 12.91 -23.30 8.63
C ALA A 9 14.38 -23.29 8.25
N GLU A 10 14.99 -24.46 8.24
CA GLU A 10 16.42 -24.63 7.88
C GLU A 10 16.58 -25.61 6.73
N ALA A 11 17.52 -25.33 5.85
CA ALA A 11 17.98 -26.23 4.82
C ALA A 11 19.51 -26.35 4.88
N ALA A 12 20.01 -27.50 5.30
CA ALA A 12 21.42 -27.83 5.24
C ALA A 12 21.76 -28.43 3.87
N GLN A 13 22.88 -28.04 3.30
CA GLN A 13 23.35 -28.55 2.02
C GLN A 13 24.31 -29.73 2.25
N THR A 14 24.04 -30.86 1.62
CA THR A 14 24.93 -32.02 1.64
C THR A 14 26.24 -31.72 0.87
N VAL A 15 26.14 -30.91 -0.20
CA VAL A 15 27.28 -30.38 -0.96
C VAL A 15 27.17 -28.87 -0.94
N PRO A 16 28.15 -28.15 -0.38
CA PRO A 16 28.11 -26.70 -0.32
C PRO A 16 28.03 -26.07 -1.71
N CYS A 17 27.05 -25.16 -1.90
CA CYS A 17 26.82 -24.44 -3.15
C CYS A 17 27.44 -23.04 -3.06
N ARG A 18 27.83 -22.47 -4.20
CA ARG A 18 28.32 -21.08 -4.34
C ARG A 18 27.47 -20.31 -5.31
N GLY A 19 27.44 -19.00 -5.15
CA GLY A 19 26.81 -18.09 -6.08
C GLY A 19 27.00 -16.64 -5.65
N ASN A 20 26.76 -15.73 -6.58
CA ASN A 20 26.79 -14.28 -6.33
C ASN A 20 25.39 -13.73 -6.01
N TYR A 21 24.35 -14.52 -6.28
CA TYR A 21 22.95 -14.12 -6.12
C TYR A 21 22.14 -15.25 -5.48
N LEU A 22 21.36 -14.89 -4.47
CA LEU A 22 20.36 -15.75 -3.87
C LEU A 22 18.99 -15.36 -4.41
N TYR A 23 18.31 -16.30 -5.04
CA TYR A 23 16.93 -16.16 -5.50
C TYR A 23 16.00 -16.89 -4.54
N ILE A 24 14.92 -16.23 -4.15
CA ILE A 24 13.89 -16.82 -3.31
C ILE A 24 12.57 -16.79 -4.07
N LEU A 25 11.91 -17.94 -4.15
CA LEU A 25 10.53 -18.04 -4.59
C LEU A 25 9.64 -18.15 -3.35
N HIS A 26 8.80 -17.15 -3.11
CA HIS A 26 8.04 -17.01 -1.88
C HIS A 26 6.77 -16.19 -2.05
N ALA A 27 5.95 -16.13 -1.01
CA ALA A 27 4.76 -15.29 -0.92
C ALA A 27 4.40 -15.00 0.53
N LEU A 28 3.55 -13.99 0.74
CA LEU A 28 2.97 -13.68 2.04
C LEU A 28 1.47 -13.96 2.05
N ALA A 29 0.97 -14.42 3.20
CA ALA A 29 -0.42 -14.27 3.56
C ALA A 29 -0.52 -13.24 4.70
N TRP A 30 -1.56 -12.40 4.66
CA TRP A 30 -1.73 -11.25 5.57
C TRP A 30 -0.49 -10.37 5.62
N PRO A 31 -0.13 -9.73 4.49
CA PRO A 31 1.15 -9.05 4.33
C PRO A 31 1.27 -7.83 5.24
N SER A 32 2.49 -7.63 5.74
CA SER A 32 2.96 -6.43 6.43
C SER A 32 3.95 -5.71 5.54
N SER A 33 4.07 -4.39 5.63
CA SER A 33 5.04 -3.58 4.88
C SER A 33 6.42 -3.50 5.55
N GLY A 34 6.58 -4.06 6.75
CA GLY A 34 7.84 -4.06 7.49
C GLY A 34 8.69 -5.30 7.24
N ASN A 35 9.69 -5.52 8.10
CA ASN A 35 10.47 -6.75 8.12
C ASN A 35 9.55 -7.94 8.43
N VAL A 36 9.45 -8.88 7.50
CA VAL A 36 8.64 -10.10 7.63
C VAL A 36 9.48 -11.30 8.08
N GLY A 37 10.79 -11.21 7.94
CA GLY A 37 11.72 -12.24 8.35
C GLY A 37 13.14 -11.99 7.84
N ASP A 38 14.05 -12.85 8.28
CA ASP A 38 15.45 -12.80 7.91
C ASP A 38 15.89 -14.12 7.26
N ILE A 39 16.77 -14.02 6.27
CA ILE A 39 17.47 -15.14 5.67
C ILE A 39 18.91 -15.11 6.18
N THR A 40 19.32 -16.15 6.89
CA THR A 40 20.69 -16.31 7.36
C THR A 40 21.42 -17.34 6.51
N LEU A 41 22.53 -16.94 5.88
CA LEU A 41 23.46 -17.83 5.20
C LEU A 41 24.62 -18.13 6.14
N GLU A 42 24.88 -19.41 6.40
CA GLU A 42 26.07 -19.86 7.10
C GLU A 42 27.05 -20.44 6.07
N TYR A 43 28.19 -19.79 5.94
CA TYR A 43 29.25 -20.23 5.03
C TYR A 43 30.14 -21.30 5.69
N THR A 44 30.76 -22.14 4.87
CA THR A 44 31.62 -23.22 5.37
C THR A 44 32.87 -22.72 6.08
N ASP A 45 33.25 -21.46 5.89
CA ASP A 45 34.36 -20.79 6.58
C ASP A 45 33.95 -20.27 7.99
N GLY A 46 32.72 -20.54 8.42
CA GLY A 46 32.18 -20.10 9.70
C GLY A 46 31.61 -18.68 9.72
N THR A 47 31.73 -17.94 8.63
CA THR A 47 31.13 -16.59 8.52
C THR A 47 29.64 -16.69 8.23
N ARG A 48 28.90 -15.58 8.49
CA ARG A 48 27.44 -15.51 8.29
C ARG A 48 27.07 -14.21 7.57
N ALA A 49 26.02 -14.30 6.75
CA ALA A 49 25.33 -13.16 6.19
C ALA A 49 23.84 -13.21 6.59
N VAL A 50 23.28 -12.05 6.96
CA VAL A 50 21.85 -11.93 7.30
C VAL A 50 21.22 -10.94 6.33
N ILE A 51 20.12 -11.35 5.73
CA ILE A 51 19.38 -10.59 4.73
C ILE A 51 17.95 -10.37 5.27
N ALA A 52 17.60 -9.13 5.55
CA ALA A 52 16.25 -8.77 5.96
C ALA A 52 15.32 -8.79 4.74
N VAL A 53 14.16 -9.43 4.88
CA VAL A 53 13.12 -9.49 3.86
C VAL A 53 11.99 -8.54 4.24
N THR A 54 11.71 -7.57 3.38
CA THR A 54 10.71 -6.54 3.61
C THR A 54 9.46 -6.84 2.79
N GLY A 55 8.33 -6.92 3.48
CA GLY A 55 7.03 -7.04 2.82
C GLY A 55 6.69 -5.80 1.99
N MET A 56 5.98 -5.97 0.89
CA MET A 56 5.60 -4.94 -0.08
C MET A 56 6.80 -4.28 -0.80
N LYS A 57 8.00 -4.82 -0.60
CA LYS A 57 9.23 -4.45 -1.31
C LYS A 57 9.87 -5.66 -1.97
N ASP A 58 10.10 -6.71 -1.20
CA ASP A 58 10.75 -7.94 -1.64
C ASP A 58 9.73 -9.04 -1.96
N VAL A 59 8.59 -9.03 -1.27
CA VAL A 59 7.54 -10.04 -1.39
C VAL A 59 6.18 -9.44 -1.02
N GLY A 60 5.12 -9.90 -1.66
CA GLY A 60 3.77 -9.42 -1.40
C GLY A 60 2.76 -10.51 -1.10
N ASN A 61 1.49 -10.13 -1.09
CA ASN A 61 0.39 -11.04 -0.90
C ASN A 61 0.33 -12.09 -2.02
N TRP A 62 0.15 -13.35 -1.65
CA TRP A 62 -0.11 -14.40 -2.63
C TRP A 62 -1.44 -14.21 -3.36
N TRP A 63 -2.39 -13.48 -2.74
CA TRP A 63 -3.72 -13.18 -3.25
C TRP A 63 -3.73 -11.85 -3.99
N SER A 64 -4.20 -11.82 -5.23
CA SER A 64 -4.17 -10.66 -6.12
C SER A 64 -2.75 -10.05 -6.23
N PRO A 65 -1.77 -10.82 -6.75
CA PRO A 65 -0.38 -10.44 -6.74
C PRO A 65 -0.10 -9.21 -7.59
N GLN A 66 0.82 -8.37 -7.13
CA GLN A 66 1.35 -7.23 -7.87
C GLN A 66 2.87 -7.16 -7.68
N SER A 67 3.61 -6.72 -8.70
CA SER A 67 5.08 -6.64 -8.61
C SER A 67 5.55 -5.51 -7.71
N TYR A 68 6.66 -5.73 -7.02
CA TYR A 68 7.33 -4.79 -6.13
C TYR A 68 8.77 -4.54 -6.58
N LEU A 69 9.47 -3.64 -5.89
CA LEU A 69 10.83 -3.21 -6.26
C LEU A 69 11.81 -4.39 -6.44
N ASN A 70 11.81 -5.34 -5.51
CA ASN A 70 12.61 -6.57 -5.54
C ASN A 70 11.75 -7.84 -5.54
N GLY A 71 10.44 -7.70 -5.67
CA GLY A 71 9.46 -8.79 -5.67
C GLY A 71 8.76 -8.91 -7.02
N ALA A 72 9.39 -9.55 -7.99
CA ALA A 72 8.79 -9.81 -9.29
C ALA A 72 7.83 -11.01 -9.22
N ILE A 73 6.67 -10.91 -9.87
CA ILE A 73 5.76 -12.07 -10.01
C ILE A 73 6.45 -13.12 -10.89
N ALA A 74 6.79 -14.25 -10.28
CA ALA A 74 7.45 -15.36 -10.96
C ALA A 74 6.46 -16.38 -11.53
N TRP A 75 5.32 -16.51 -10.87
CA TRP A 75 4.24 -17.37 -11.28
C TRP A 75 2.89 -16.78 -10.83
N SER A 76 1.89 -16.92 -11.65
CA SER A 76 0.51 -16.63 -11.28
C SER A 76 -0.44 -17.67 -11.86
N GLY A 77 -1.51 -17.94 -11.14
CA GLY A 77 -2.59 -18.81 -11.55
C GLY A 77 -3.93 -18.23 -11.12
N GLU A 78 -4.99 -18.68 -11.74
CA GLU A 78 -6.35 -18.24 -11.42
C GLU A 78 -7.14 -19.41 -10.83
N ASN A 79 -7.90 -19.11 -9.80
CA ASN A 79 -8.92 -20.01 -9.26
C ASN A 79 -10.28 -19.32 -9.32
N LYS A 80 -11.36 -20.00 -8.89
CA LYS A 80 -12.74 -19.43 -8.94
C LYS A 80 -12.91 -18.16 -8.10
N ALA A 81 -12.02 -17.86 -7.18
CA ALA A 81 -12.15 -16.75 -6.24
C ALA A 81 -11.18 -15.60 -6.54
N ALA A 82 -9.98 -15.88 -7.05
CA ALA A 82 -8.98 -14.84 -7.31
C ALA A 82 -7.81 -15.33 -8.16
N VAL A 83 -7.04 -14.38 -8.65
CA VAL A 83 -5.67 -14.60 -9.13
C VAL A 83 -4.75 -14.78 -7.92
N VAL A 84 -3.91 -15.80 -7.94
CA VAL A 84 -2.89 -16.08 -6.91
C VAL A 84 -1.51 -16.11 -7.54
N GLY A 85 -0.46 -15.83 -6.76
CA GLY A 85 0.88 -15.79 -7.33
C GLY A 85 2.00 -15.97 -6.32
N LEU A 86 3.19 -16.23 -6.88
CA LEU A 86 4.45 -16.35 -6.17
C LEU A 86 5.41 -15.27 -6.67
N TYR A 87 6.25 -14.81 -5.77
CA TYR A 87 7.23 -13.78 -6.02
C TYR A 87 8.63 -14.36 -6.10
N ARG A 88 9.44 -13.80 -6.98
CA ARG A 88 10.88 -14.02 -7.02
C ARG A 88 11.56 -12.76 -6.51
N SER A 89 12.34 -12.91 -5.46
CA SER A 89 13.26 -11.88 -4.98
C SER A 89 14.70 -12.30 -5.23
N VAL A 90 15.59 -11.33 -5.40
CA VAL A 90 17.00 -11.56 -5.64
C VAL A 90 17.85 -10.74 -4.68
N TYR A 91 18.84 -11.38 -4.08
CA TYR A 91 19.75 -10.75 -3.13
C TYR A 91 21.21 -11.02 -3.58
N PRO A 92 22.04 -10.00 -3.72
CA PRO A 92 23.45 -10.21 -3.90
C PRO A 92 24.05 -10.82 -2.62
N VAL A 93 24.91 -11.82 -2.78
CA VAL A 93 25.56 -12.54 -1.68
C VAL A 93 27.05 -12.72 -1.98
N GLU A 94 27.83 -13.04 -0.94
CA GLU A 94 29.24 -13.35 -1.13
C GLU A 94 29.39 -14.70 -1.85
N ASN A 95 30.34 -14.77 -2.80
CA ASN A 95 30.62 -16.01 -3.52
C ASN A 95 31.46 -16.98 -2.67
N LYS A 96 30.87 -17.42 -1.59
CA LYS A 96 31.44 -18.40 -0.66
C LYS A 96 30.57 -19.67 -0.64
N PRO A 97 31.14 -20.83 -0.27
CA PRO A 97 30.35 -22.03 -0.12
C PRO A 97 29.36 -21.89 1.02
N VAL A 98 28.06 -21.97 0.72
CA VAL A 98 26.97 -21.96 1.71
C VAL A 98 26.75 -23.38 2.22
N GLY A 99 26.92 -23.60 3.51
CA GLY A 99 26.65 -24.87 4.18
C GLY A 99 25.22 -24.99 4.68
N LYS A 100 24.64 -23.88 5.15
CA LYS A 100 23.27 -23.86 5.66
C LYS A 100 22.58 -22.53 5.34
N ILE A 101 21.29 -22.61 5.08
CA ILE A 101 20.40 -21.46 4.98
C ILE A 101 19.28 -21.60 6.03
N THR A 102 19.04 -20.55 6.77
CA THR A 102 17.96 -20.46 7.78
C THR A 102 17.03 -19.32 7.42
N PHE A 103 15.75 -19.59 7.46
CA PHE A 103 14.68 -18.60 7.29
C PHE A 103 14.01 -18.40 8.65
N SER A 104 13.95 -17.17 9.13
CA SER A 104 13.34 -16.83 10.42
C SER A 104 12.27 -15.78 10.21
N SER A 105 11.02 -16.09 10.56
CA SER A 105 9.89 -15.17 10.45
C SER A 105 9.79 -14.27 11.68
N THR A 106 9.41 -13.00 11.49
CA THR A 106 9.05 -12.10 12.60
C THR A 106 7.66 -12.38 13.16
N GLY A 107 6.86 -13.21 12.50
CA GLY A 107 5.47 -13.48 12.86
C GLY A 107 4.49 -12.38 12.44
N SER A 108 4.97 -11.29 11.82
CA SER A 108 4.12 -10.20 11.33
C SER A 108 3.22 -10.61 10.15
N SER A 109 3.67 -11.65 9.41
CA SER A 109 2.98 -12.24 8.26
C SER A 109 3.20 -13.74 8.25
N VAL A 110 2.37 -14.50 7.56
CA VAL A 110 2.72 -15.89 7.21
C VAL A 110 3.60 -15.83 5.95
N TRP A 111 4.85 -16.20 6.10
CA TRP A 111 5.83 -16.20 5.02
C TRP A 111 6.02 -17.62 4.47
N ALA A 112 5.46 -17.85 3.30
CA ALA A 112 5.59 -19.11 2.59
C ALA A 112 6.82 -19.09 1.68
N ILE A 113 7.76 -19.99 1.90
CA ILE A 113 8.98 -20.16 1.10
C ILE A 113 8.84 -21.43 0.28
N VAL A 114 8.97 -21.32 -1.04
CA VAL A 114 8.79 -22.43 -1.98
C VAL A 114 10.14 -22.97 -2.44
N ALA A 115 11.08 -22.06 -2.75
CA ALA A 115 12.41 -22.46 -3.19
C ALA A 115 13.44 -21.37 -2.89
N ALA A 116 14.69 -21.81 -2.73
CA ALA A 116 15.87 -20.96 -2.67
C ALA A 116 16.92 -21.48 -3.67
N THR A 117 17.51 -20.59 -4.44
CA THR A 117 18.49 -20.95 -5.48
C THR A 117 19.68 -20.00 -5.44
N LEU A 118 20.90 -20.54 -5.39
CA LEU A 118 22.12 -19.76 -5.60
C LEU A 118 22.49 -19.79 -7.08
N SER A 119 22.87 -18.64 -7.63
CA SER A 119 23.32 -18.51 -9.01
C SER A 119 24.61 -17.69 -9.09
N SER A 120 25.52 -18.07 -9.96
CA SER A 120 26.71 -17.29 -10.26
C SER A 120 26.39 -16.03 -11.05
N ASP A 121 25.36 -16.10 -11.88
CA ASP A 121 24.95 -15.01 -12.77
C ASP A 121 23.61 -14.42 -12.33
N ARG A 122 23.46 -13.13 -12.59
CA ARG A 122 22.18 -12.49 -12.42
C ARG A 122 21.23 -12.90 -13.55
N ILE A 123 20.19 -13.66 -13.21
CA ILE A 123 19.17 -14.08 -14.17
C ILE A 123 18.32 -12.86 -14.54
N PRO A 124 18.19 -12.50 -15.82
CA PRO A 124 17.37 -11.38 -16.26
C PRO A 124 15.93 -11.51 -15.78
N GLU A 125 15.36 -10.43 -15.31
CA GLU A 125 13.96 -10.40 -14.93
C GLU A 125 13.08 -10.33 -16.18
N ARG A 126 12.23 -11.33 -16.35
CA ARG A 126 11.06 -11.21 -17.20
C ARG A 126 9.92 -10.68 -16.34
N ARG A 127 9.70 -9.37 -16.35
CA ARG A 127 8.57 -8.77 -15.64
C ARG A 127 7.28 -9.17 -16.36
N LEU A 128 6.47 -9.97 -15.73
CA LEU A 128 5.11 -10.29 -16.17
C LEU A 128 4.18 -9.26 -15.53
N GLY A 129 4.00 -8.13 -16.18
CA GLY A 129 3.13 -7.05 -15.73
C GLY A 129 3.51 -6.53 -14.34
N GLY A 130 3.80 -5.28 -14.22
CA GLY A 130 4.08 -4.61 -12.95
C GLY A 130 4.01 -3.10 -13.16
N PRO A 131 3.94 -2.31 -12.10
CA PRO A 131 3.99 -0.88 -12.23
C PRO A 131 5.30 -0.50 -12.95
N VAL A 132 5.18 0.28 -14.00
CA VAL A 132 6.34 0.91 -14.63
C VAL A 132 6.81 2.00 -13.66
N ALA A 133 7.97 1.80 -13.04
CA ALA A 133 8.62 2.87 -12.28
C ALA A 133 9.26 3.83 -13.29
N ILE A 134 8.74 5.04 -13.37
CA ILE A 134 9.31 6.11 -14.17
C ILE A 134 10.11 6.99 -13.22
N GLU A 135 11.43 7.01 -13.38
CA GLU A 135 12.31 7.84 -12.59
C GLU A 135 12.57 9.18 -13.28
N LYS A 136 12.83 10.21 -12.47
CA LYS A 136 13.23 11.52 -12.95
C LYS A 136 14.49 11.40 -13.79
N GLY A 137 14.48 11.90 -15.02
CA GLY A 137 15.61 11.90 -15.96
C GLY A 137 15.51 13.06 -16.94
N ALA A 138 16.32 13.00 -18.01
CA ALA A 138 16.33 14.03 -19.04
C ALA A 138 14.97 14.16 -19.75
N ASP A 139 14.29 13.04 -19.96
CA ASP A 139 13.03 12.96 -20.72
C ASP A 139 11.79 13.05 -19.83
N TRP A 140 11.93 12.98 -18.50
CA TRP A 140 10.83 12.98 -17.55
C TRP A 140 11.03 14.08 -16.51
N GLN A 141 10.15 15.07 -16.55
CA GLN A 141 10.14 16.16 -15.58
C GLN A 141 9.17 15.82 -14.42
N PRO A 142 9.52 16.18 -13.17
CA PRO A 142 8.60 15.99 -12.06
C PRO A 142 7.37 16.87 -12.26
N ILE A 143 6.19 16.25 -12.17
CA ILE A 143 4.94 17.01 -12.12
C ILE A 143 4.84 17.68 -10.75
N ARG A 144 4.76 18.99 -10.74
CA ARG A 144 4.34 19.75 -9.56
C ARG A 144 2.82 19.81 -9.57
N LEU A 145 2.20 18.99 -8.75
CA LEU A 145 0.77 19.06 -8.52
C LEU A 145 0.51 20.09 -7.42
N GLU A 146 -0.07 21.22 -7.80
CA GLU A 146 -0.71 22.09 -6.81
C GLU A 146 -1.89 21.33 -6.22
N LYS A 147 -1.78 21.00 -4.93
CA LYS A 147 -2.83 20.22 -4.25
C LYS A 147 -4.02 21.08 -3.82
N ASP A 148 -3.82 22.38 -3.72
CA ASP A 148 -4.83 23.33 -3.28
C ASP A 148 -5.41 24.10 -4.46
N VAL A 149 -6.72 24.27 -4.47
CA VAL A 149 -7.40 25.10 -5.46
C VAL A 149 -7.06 26.57 -5.19
N VAL A 150 -6.54 27.25 -6.21
CA VAL A 150 -6.24 28.68 -6.11
C VAL A 150 -7.53 29.46 -5.95
N SER A 151 -7.60 30.29 -4.91
CA SER A 151 -8.79 31.13 -4.64
C SER A 151 -9.11 32.04 -5.81
N GLY A 152 -10.38 32.07 -6.21
CA GLY A 152 -10.87 32.86 -7.34
C GLY A 152 -10.54 32.28 -8.72
N SER A 153 -9.93 31.08 -8.81
CA SER A 153 -9.75 30.39 -10.08
C SER A 153 -11.07 29.77 -10.56
N VAL A 154 -11.09 29.32 -11.83
CA VAL A 154 -12.27 28.62 -12.41
C VAL A 154 -12.62 27.31 -11.71
N LEU A 155 -11.75 26.79 -10.88
CA LEU A 155 -11.97 25.59 -10.09
C LEU A 155 -12.41 25.90 -8.65
N ASP A 156 -12.48 27.19 -8.27
CA ASP A 156 -12.92 27.61 -6.93
C ASP A 156 -14.44 27.81 -6.94
N PHE A 157 -15.16 26.85 -6.43
CA PHE A 157 -16.61 26.87 -6.30
C PHE A 157 -17.09 27.43 -4.95
N SER A 158 -16.21 27.89 -4.07
CA SER A 158 -16.59 28.39 -2.74
C SER A 158 -17.57 29.57 -2.81
N GLY A 159 -17.45 30.41 -3.84
CA GLY A 159 -18.38 31.52 -4.08
C GLY A 159 -19.82 31.10 -4.43
N THR A 160 -20.07 29.81 -4.73
CA THR A 160 -21.42 29.29 -5.00
C THR A 160 -22.13 28.85 -3.74
N LEU A 161 -21.43 28.81 -2.60
CA LEU A 161 -21.97 28.35 -1.32
C LEU A 161 -22.61 29.50 -0.55
N ASP A 162 -23.71 29.18 0.14
CA ASP A 162 -24.42 30.10 1.02
C ASP A 162 -23.80 30.14 2.44
N ALA A 163 -22.55 30.52 2.55
CA ALA A 163 -21.87 30.64 3.84
C ALA A 163 -22.38 31.82 4.70
N PRO A 164 -22.33 31.71 6.04
CA PRO A 164 -22.00 30.54 6.84
C PRO A 164 -23.15 29.53 6.96
N ALA A 165 -22.85 28.30 7.42
CA ALA A 165 -23.87 27.33 7.73
C ALA A 165 -24.89 27.90 8.74
N GLY A 166 -26.18 27.63 8.52
CA GLY A 166 -27.25 28.17 9.35
C GLY A 166 -27.74 29.58 8.98
N LYS A 167 -27.13 30.25 8.01
CA LYS A 167 -27.52 31.62 7.56
C LYS A 167 -29.01 31.78 7.30
N TYR A 168 -29.65 30.76 6.74
CA TYR A 168 -31.06 30.78 6.40
C TYR A 168 -31.92 29.82 7.29
N GLY A 169 -31.43 29.56 8.50
CA GLY A 169 -32.08 28.67 9.43
C GLY A 169 -31.98 27.18 9.05
N PRO A 170 -32.72 26.32 9.77
CA PRO A 170 -32.69 24.87 9.52
C PRO A 170 -33.33 24.52 8.17
N VAL A 171 -32.95 23.35 7.67
CA VAL A 171 -33.59 22.74 6.51
C VAL A 171 -34.95 22.21 6.89
N VAL A 172 -35.93 22.48 6.05
CA VAL A 172 -37.32 22.01 6.18
C VAL A 172 -37.78 21.37 4.88
N VAL A 173 -38.82 20.55 4.95
CA VAL A 173 -39.47 19.98 3.76
C VAL A 173 -40.75 20.73 3.48
N ARG A 174 -40.89 21.30 2.29
CA ARG A 174 -42.09 21.90 1.76
C ARG A 174 -42.39 21.39 0.36
N ASN A 175 -43.61 20.96 0.13
CA ASN A 175 -44.05 20.44 -1.17
C ASN A 175 -43.12 19.34 -1.73
N GLY A 176 -42.55 18.49 -0.84
CA GLY A 176 -41.65 17.40 -1.24
C GLY A 176 -40.24 17.84 -1.59
N GLN A 177 -39.87 19.11 -1.33
CA GLN A 177 -38.54 19.64 -1.61
C GLN A 177 -37.87 20.14 -0.33
N PHE A 178 -36.55 20.09 -0.29
CA PHE A 178 -35.74 20.71 0.77
C PHE A 178 -35.68 22.21 0.55
N GLU A 179 -35.95 22.99 1.58
CA GLU A 179 -35.81 24.45 1.64
C GLU A 179 -35.14 24.83 2.95
N PHE A 180 -34.51 26.00 3.00
CA PHE A 180 -34.19 26.62 4.28
C PHE A 180 -35.43 27.31 4.85
N ARG A 181 -35.66 27.22 6.17
CA ARG A 181 -36.84 27.81 6.86
C ARG A 181 -37.01 29.29 6.50
N ASP A 182 -35.91 30.05 6.51
CA ASP A 182 -35.92 31.51 6.38
C ASP A 182 -35.68 31.96 4.93
N ARG A 183 -35.72 31.00 3.98
CA ARG A 183 -35.62 31.26 2.53
C ARG A 183 -36.63 30.37 1.77
N PRO A 184 -37.93 30.59 2.00
CA PRO A 184 -38.97 29.76 1.38
C PRO A 184 -39.06 29.95 -0.13
N GLY A 185 -39.46 28.89 -0.84
CA GLY A 185 -39.59 28.88 -2.30
C GLY A 185 -38.27 28.66 -3.08
N MET A 186 -37.15 28.51 -2.38
CA MET A 186 -35.91 28.15 -3.01
C MET A 186 -35.48 26.75 -2.62
N GLN A 187 -35.47 25.85 -3.61
CA GLN A 187 -35.01 24.48 -3.41
C GLN A 187 -33.52 24.45 -3.05
N VAL A 188 -33.22 23.73 -1.97
CA VAL A 188 -31.84 23.44 -1.57
C VAL A 188 -31.42 22.10 -2.16
N ARG A 189 -30.24 22.07 -2.78
CA ARG A 189 -29.57 20.84 -3.23
C ARG A 189 -28.28 20.64 -2.45
N PHE A 190 -28.09 19.42 -1.99
CA PHE A 190 -26.90 19.04 -1.25
C PHE A 190 -25.93 18.29 -2.16
N TYR A 191 -24.69 18.77 -2.19
CA TYR A 191 -23.56 18.10 -2.78
C TYR A 191 -22.55 17.86 -1.64
N GLY A 192 -22.40 16.60 -1.25
CA GLY A 192 -21.71 16.26 -0.01
C GLY A 192 -20.65 15.18 -0.15
N THR A 193 -19.85 15.08 0.88
CA THR A 193 -18.86 14.03 1.04
C THR A 193 -18.96 13.37 2.41
N ASN A 194 -18.25 12.24 2.58
CA ASN A 194 -18.17 11.56 3.86
C ASN A 194 -16.83 11.85 4.53
N LEU A 195 -16.86 12.04 5.85
CA LEU A 195 -15.70 11.87 6.73
C LEU A 195 -15.88 10.59 7.52
N VAL A 196 -14.88 9.74 7.49
CA VAL A 196 -14.89 8.41 8.12
C VAL A 196 -13.64 8.21 8.99
N ASP A 197 -13.77 7.34 9.97
CA ASP A 197 -12.67 6.91 10.82
C ASP A 197 -11.90 8.08 11.44
N THR A 198 -10.59 8.05 11.39
CA THR A 198 -9.71 9.07 11.97
C THR A 198 -9.83 10.45 11.33
N ALA A 199 -10.39 10.55 10.12
CA ALA A 199 -10.60 11.84 9.46
C ALA A 199 -11.60 12.76 10.18
N GLN A 200 -12.34 12.25 11.15
CA GLN A 200 -13.29 13.00 11.98
C GLN A 200 -12.63 13.65 13.19
N PHE A 201 -11.45 13.21 13.58
CA PHE A 201 -10.75 13.57 14.81
C PHE A 201 -9.45 14.31 14.55
N MET A 202 -9.44 15.12 13.48
CA MET A 202 -8.28 15.92 13.11
C MET A 202 -8.03 17.05 14.10
N GLU A 203 -6.77 17.46 14.20
CA GLU A 203 -6.40 18.71 14.83
C GLU A 203 -7.10 19.90 14.16
N HIS A 204 -7.36 20.97 14.92
CA HIS A 204 -8.15 22.12 14.46
C HIS A 204 -7.60 22.74 13.16
N GLU A 205 -6.29 22.91 13.06
CA GLU A 205 -5.63 23.44 11.85
C GLU A 205 -5.93 22.62 10.59
N TRP A 206 -5.91 21.29 10.71
CA TRP A 206 -6.23 20.40 9.59
C TRP A 206 -7.72 20.41 9.24
N SER A 207 -8.58 20.57 10.23
CA SER A 207 -10.03 20.68 10.03
C SER A 207 -10.37 21.97 9.25
N GLU A 208 -9.74 23.09 9.57
CA GLU A 208 -9.88 24.36 8.86
C GLU A 208 -9.44 24.23 7.38
N ARG A 209 -8.27 23.64 7.15
CA ARG A 209 -7.75 23.41 5.80
C ARG A 209 -8.66 22.48 4.98
N LEU A 210 -9.19 21.43 5.62
CA LEU A 210 -10.12 20.53 4.97
C LEU A 210 -11.43 21.22 4.61
N ALA A 211 -11.98 22.04 5.52
CA ALA A 211 -13.19 22.81 5.29
C ALA A 211 -13.02 23.80 4.11
N ASP A 212 -11.90 24.52 4.06
CA ASP A 212 -11.56 25.41 2.94
C ASP A 212 -11.51 24.64 1.61
N ARG A 213 -10.83 23.50 1.61
CA ARG A 213 -10.71 22.67 0.42
C ARG A 213 -12.06 22.09 -0.04
N MET A 214 -12.89 21.67 0.91
CA MET A 214 -14.25 21.19 0.61
C MET A 214 -15.11 22.32 0.03
N ALA A 215 -15.04 23.51 0.61
CA ALA A 215 -15.77 24.66 0.11
C ALA A 215 -15.33 25.00 -1.33
N LYS A 216 -14.04 25.06 -1.61
CA LYS A 216 -13.51 25.26 -2.96
C LYS A 216 -13.93 24.17 -3.95
N ALA A 217 -14.11 22.95 -3.50
CA ALA A 217 -14.67 21.85 -4.31
C ALA A 217 -16.20 21.92 -4.47
N GLY A 218 -16.87 22.89 -3.84
CA GLY A 218 -18.32 23.10 -3.92
C GLY A 218 -19.14 22.20 -3.01
N PHE A 219 -18.53 21.49 -2.04
CA PHE A 219 -19.27 20.70 -1.07
C PHE A 219 -20.01 21.59 -0.06
N ASN A 220 -21.30 21.38 0.10
CA ASN A 220 -22.14 22.09 1.06
C ASN A 220 -22.73 21.17 2.15
N LEU A 221 -22.31 19.92 2.18
CA LEU A 221 -22.70 18.91 3.16
C LEU A 221 -21.54 17.99 3.49
N VAL A 222 -21.38 17.68 4.77
CA VAL A 222 -20.47 16.64 5.24
C VAL A 222 -21.25 15.64 6.07
N ARG A 223 -21.10 14.36 5.77
CA ARG A 223 -21.61 13.27 6.58
C ARG A 223 -20.47 12.65 7.37
N VAL A 224 -20.64 12.59 8.68
CA VAL A 224 -19.73 11.95 9.61
C VAL A 224 -20.27 10.56 9.95
N HIS A 225 -19.45 9.51 9.80
CA HIS A 225 -19.84 8.15 10.15
C HIS A 225 -18.61 7.25 10.40
N HIS A 226 -18.82 6.02 10.91
CA HIS A 226 -17.78 5.09 11.36
C HIS A 226 -16.91 5.66 12.49
N HIS A 227 -17.53 6.39 13.41
CA HIS A 227 -16.88 6.94 14.60
C HIS A 227 -17.12 6.08 15.85
N ASP A 228 -17.90 5.04 15.72
CA ASP A 228 -18.33 4.10 16.74
C ASP A 228 -17.53 2.77 16.73
N ASN A 229 -16.60 2.65 15.83
CA ASN A 229 -15.67 1.52 15.78
C ASN A 229 -14.43 1.85 16.59
N GLY A 230 -14.47 1.54 17.88
CA GLY A 230 -13.34 1.61 18.81
C GLY A 230 -12.70 0.24 19.02
#